data_f27737cef69345b8719dc9767430ba6f
#
_entry.id   f27737cef69345b8719dc9767430ba6f
#
_cell.length_a   1.000
_cell.length_b   1.000
_cell.length_c   1.000
_cell.angle_alpha   90.00
_cell.angle_beta   90.00
_cell.angle_gamma   90.00
#
_symmetry.space_group_name_H-M   'P 1'
#
loop_
_entity.id
_entity.type
_entity.pdbx_description
1 polymer ?
#
loop_
_entity_poly.entity_id
_entity_poly.type
_entity_poly.pdbx_seq_one_letter_code
_entity_poly.pdbx_strand_id
1 'polypeptide(L)'
;EHGTSVETLQGLIRDARRREAVKVPILVCFPAARVEDEVKAAVRAGADGLVLQGLKTSTVTRPESLLDYCRVPIIAAIPRAREALREKRVLGEVSLISATGTRNGADASKALALGADAVRIDEAALIALGYYNSPNDMATLGRPNQKFRSETGIRVAKFINSMTMEMALLARSLGKGDVHSLEYEDLSALTLEASLMSGV
;
A
#
# COMPACT_ATOMS: atom_id res chain seq x y z
N GLU A 1 24.93 2.19 2.57
CA GLU A 1 24.73 3.03 3.76
C GLU A 1 24.00 4.34 3.42
N HIS A 2 22.73 4.32 3.08
CA HIS A 2 21.92 5.56 3.06
C HIS A 2 20.50 5.21 3.46
N GLY A 3 20.33 4.71 4.68
CA GLY A 3 19.06 4.84 5.37
C GLY A 3 18.90 6.32 5.72
N THR A 4 17.83 6.97 5.29
CA THR A 4 17.52 8.34 5.71
C THR A 4 17.48 8.34 7.24
N SER A 5 18.35 9.12 7.89
CA SER A 5 18.34 9.18 9.36
C SER A 5 17.01 9.76 9.85
N VAL A 6 16.62 9.42 11.06
CA VAL A 6 15.38 9.97 11.67
C VAL A 6 15.40 11.48 11.67
N GLU A 7 16.57 12.09 11.94
CA GLU A 7 16.76 13.54 11.96
C GLU A 7 16.55 14.15 10.57
N THR A 8 17.07 13.52 9.53
CA THR A 8 16.87 13.96 8.14
C THR A 8 15.40 13.89 7.77
N LEU A 9 14.71 12.78 8.11
CA LEU A 9 13.29 12.62 7.85
C LEU A 9 12.44 13.65 8.62
N GLN A 10 12.79 13.91 9.88
CA GLN A 10 12.15 14.98 10.68
C GLN A 10 12.33 16.35 10.05
N GLY A 11 13.53 16.64 9.55
CA GLY A 11 13.82 17.89 8.82
C GLY A 11 12.91 18.05 7.60
N LEU A 12 12.82 17.01 6.76
CA LEU A 12 11.98 17.01 5.56
C LEU A 12 10.49 17.20 5.88
N ILE A 13 9.97 16.50 6.88
CA ILE A 13 8.57 16.63 7.32
C ILE A 13 8.31 18.04 7.85
N ARG A 14 9.22 18.58 8.67
CA ARG A 14 9.10 19.93 9.21
C ARG A 14 9.10 20.98 8.10
N ASP A 15 9.99 20.84 7.12
CA ASP A 15 10.07 21.76 6.00
C ASP A 15 8.86 21.68 5.08
N ALA A 16 8.33 20.45 4.84
CA ALA A 16 7.10 20.28 4.11
C ALA A 16 5.93 20.98 4.82
N ARG A 17 5.76 20.76 6.13
CA ARG A 17 4.70 21.40 6.92
C ARG A 17 4.80 22.94 6.95
N ARG A 18 6.02 23.51 6.88
CA ARG A 18 6.21 24.99 6.85
C ARG A 18 5.82 25.61 5.52
N ARG A 19 5.88 24.86 4.42
CA ARG A 19 5.56 25.35 3.07
C ARG A 19 4.08 25.35 2.78
N GLU A 20 3.30 24.58 3.53
CA GLU A 20 1.88 24.40 3.30
C GLU A 20 1.05 25.43 4.06
N ALA A 21 0.22 26.18 3.33
CA ALA A 21 -0.73 27.13 3.91
C ALA A 21 -1.90 26.39 4.60
N VAL A 22 -2.16 25.14 4.21
CA VAL A 22 -3.21 24.27 4.76
C VAL A 22 -2.55 23.01 5.32
N LYS A 23 -2.98 22.57 6.49
CA LYS A 23 -2.49 21.33 7.09
C LYS A 23 -2.92 20.14 6.27
N VAL A 24 -1.98 19.58 5.48
CA VAL A 24 -2.18 18.35 4.70
C VAL A 24 -1.47 17.17 5.39
N PRO A 25 -2.02 15.93 5.29
CA PRO A 25 -1.34 14.76 5.82
C PRO A 25 -0.05 14.45 5.05
N ILE A 26 1.01 14.14 5.79
CA ILE A 26 2.31 13.75 5.23
C ILE A 26 2.47 12.24 5.36
N LEU A 27 2.56 11.56 4.22
CA LEU A 27 2.76 10.12 4.15
C LEU A 27 4.23 9.79 3.89
N VAL A 28 4.78 8.87 4.67
CA VAL A 28 6.14 8.34 4.48
C VAL A 28 6.06 7.00 3.79
N CYS A 29 6.70 6.90 2.62
CA CYS A 29 6.76 5.68 1.82
C CYS A 29 8.13 5.01 2.01
N PHE A 30 8.14 3.73 2.34
CA PHE A 30 9.37 2.96 2.50
C PHE A 30 9.22 1.50 2.04
N PRO A 31 10.33 0.86 1.62
CA PRO A 31 10.33 -0.56 1.29
C PRO A 31 10.13 -1.39 2.56
N ALA A 32 9.38 -2.47 2.47
CA ALA A 32 9.18 -3.38 3.59
C ALA A 32 10.43 -4.26 3.84
N ALA A 33 11.55 -3.64 4.21
CA ALA A 33 12.81 -4.33 4.50
C ALA A 33 13.01 -4.50 6.02
N ARG A 34 13.06 -3.42 6.76
CA ARG A 34 13.16 -3.39 8.23
C ARG A 34 11.91 -2.69 8.79
N VAL A 35 10.77 -3.37 8.65
CA VAL A 35 9.44 -2.79 8.84
C VAL A 35 9.31 -2.07 10.17
N GLU A 36 9.69 -2.72 11.27
CA GLU A 36 9.52 -2.18 12.63
C GLU A 36 10.38 -0.93 12.85
N ASP A 37 11.63 -0.95 12.37
CA ASP A 37 12.56 0.19 12.52
C ASP A 37 12.08 1.39 11.71
N GLU A 38 11.61 1.15 10.48
CA GLU A 38 11.14 2.17 9.56
C GLU A 38 9.83 2.78 10.05
N VAL A 39 8.90 1.98 10.56
CA VAL A 39 7.67 2.46 11.21
C VAL A 39 8.01 3.35 12.41
N LYS A 40 8.89 2.86 13.31
CA LYS A 40 9.30 3.61 14.51
C LYS A 40 10.01 4.91 14.14
N ALA A 41 10.80 4.92 13.07
CA ALA A 41 11.47 6.11 12.57
C ALA A 41 10.48 7.14 12.00
N ALA A 42 9.55 6.71 11.15
CA ALA A 42 8.56 7.58 10.53
C ALA A 42 7.58 8.19 11.56
N VAL A 43 7.14 7.40 12.55
CA VAL A 43 6.33 7.88 13.67
C VAL A 43 7.07 8.94 14.49
N ARG A 44 8.33 8.69 14.84
CA ARG A 44 9.17 9.69 15.55
C ARG A 44 9.38 10.96 14.74
N ALA A 45 9.43 10.84 13.41
CA ALA A 45 9.58 11.97 12.51
C ALA A 45 8.28 12.80 12.37
N GLY A 46 7.15 12.30 12.84
CA GLY A 46 5.85 12.99 12.80
C GLY A 46 5.08 12.77 11.49
N ALA A 47 5.19 11.60 10.87
CA ALA A 47 4.37 11.19 9.74
C ALA A 47 2.91 10.99 10.17
N ASP A 48 1.96 11.38 9.31
CA ASP A 48 0.53 11.17 9.53
C ASP A 48 0.08 9.80 8.96
N GLY A 49 0.89 9.20 8.07
CA GLY A 49 0.64 7.87 7.55
C GLY A 49 1.87 7.22 6.93
N LEU A 50 1.77 5.93 6.76
CA LEU A 50 2.84 5.03 6.32
C LEU A 50 2.40 4.29 5.07
N VAL A 51 3.24 4.26 4.04
CA VAL A 51 2.99 3.54 2.80
C VAL A 51 4.01 2.41 2.69
N LEU A 52 3.56 1.18 2.92
CA LEU A 52 4.39 -0.02 2.83
C LEU A 52 4.51 -0.51 1.39
N GLN A 53 5.73 -0.63 0.90
CA GLN A 53 6.04 -1.25 -0.39
C GLN A 53 6.62 -2.65 -0.18
N GLY A 54 5.85 -3.68 -0.48
CA GLY A 54 6.29 -5.08 -0.45
C GLY A 54 7.17 -5.48 -1.65
N LEU A 55 7.30 -6.79 -1.88
CA LEU A 55 8.25 -7.45 -2.77
C LEU A 55 8.18 -7.07 -4.27
N LYS A 56 7.09 -6.55 -4.78
CA LYS A 56 6.97 -6.21 -6.21
C LYS A 56 6.54 -4.76 -6.38
N THR A 57 7.49 -3.90 -6.61
CA THR A 57 7.24 -2.65 -7.31
C THR A 57 8.05 -2.67 -8.59
N SER A 58 7.38 -2.76 -9.73
CA SER A 58 7.98 -2.55 -11.03
C SER A 58 8.42 -1.09 -11.16
N THR A 59 9.55 -0.75 -10.57
CA THR A 59 10.22 0.48 -10.90
C THR A 59 11.33 0.16 -11.89
N VAL A 60 11.15 0.64 -13.09
CA VAL A 60 12.02 0.53 -14.27
C VAL A 60 13.52 0.87 -14.01
N THR A 61 13.88 1.27 -12.81
CA THR A 61 15.17 1.88 -12.50
C THR A 61 16.08 1.08 -11.57
N ARG A 62 15.67 -0.11 -11.07
CA ARG A 62 16.52 -0.92 -10.18
C ARG A 62 16.60 -2.37 -10.61
N PRO A 63 17.79 -3.03 -10.49
CA PRO A 63 17.92 -4.44 -10.79
C PRO A 63 16.93 -5.28 -9.97
N GLU A 64 16.14 -6.14 -10.62
CA GLU A 64 15.16 -7.02 -9.97
C GLU A 64 15.78 -7.86 -8.85
N SER A 65 17.02 -8.32 -9.02
CA SER A 65 17.75 -9.10 -8.02
C SER A 65 17.90 -8.41 -6.66
N LEU A 66 17.99 -7.08 -6.63
CA LEU A 66 18.13 -6.33 -5.37
C LEU A 66 16.77 -6.15 -4.66
N LEU A 67 15.69 -6.18 -5.42
CA LEU A 67 14.34 -6.00 -4.89
C LEU A 67 13.79 -7.29 -4.28
N ASP A 68 14.12 -8.43 -4.88
CA ASP A 68 13.60 -9.74 -4.46
C ASP A 68 14.24 -10.24 -3.16
N TYR A 69 15.47 -9.84 -2.87
CA TYR A 69 16.20 -10.31 -1.67
C TYR A 69 16.15 -9.36 -0.47
N CYS A 70 15.69 -8.12 -0.66
CA CYS A 70 15.76 -7.10 0.38
C CYS A 70 14.41 -6.70 0.97
N ARG A 71 13.30 -7.30 0.54
CA ARG A 71 11.95 -6.92 0.99
C ARG A 71 11.17 -8.10 1.52
N VAL A 72 10.36 -7.84 2.53
CA VAL A 72 9.42 -8.80 3.10
C VAL A 72 8.13 -8.81 2.28
N PRO A 73 7.49 -9.97 2.05
CA PRO A 73 6.15 -10.03 1.46
C PRO A 73 5.16 -9.15 2.21
N ILE A 74 4.25 -8.52 1.47
CA ILE A 74 3.30 -7.55 2.06
C ILE A 74 2.41 -8.18 3.15
N ILE A 75 2.08 -9.47 3.01
CA ILE A 75 1.29 -10.23 3.99
C ILE A 75 2.00 -10.39 5.33
N ALA A 76 3.33 -10.36 5.34
CA ALA A 76 4.14 -10.38 6.56
C ALA A 76 4.46 -8.95 7.05
N ALA A 77 4.54 -7.99 6.14
CA ALA A 77 4.90 -6.62 6.46
C ALA A 77 3.77 -5.87 7.18
N ILE A 78 2.50 -6.07 6.77
CA ILE A 78 1.35 -5.39 7.38
C ILE A 78 1.19 -5.72 8.87
N PRO A 79 1.14 -7.00 9.31
CA PRO A 79 1.03 -7.33 10.74
C PRO A 79 2.18 -6.78 11.56
N ARG A 80 3.41 -6.85 11.05
CA ARG A 80 4.61 -6.30 11.72
C ARG A 80 4.55 -4.79 11.88
N ALA A 81 4.10 -4.08 10.84
CA ALA A 81 3.90 -2.63 10.91
C ALA A 81 2.80 -2.25 11.90
N ARG A 82 1.67 -2.98 11.88
CA ARG A 82 0.57 -2.77 12.82
C ARG A 82 1.03 -2.97 14.27
N GLU A 83 1.80 -4.02 14.54
CA GLU A 83 2.34 -4.27 15.88
C GLU A 83 3.30 -3.17 16.33
N ALA A 84 4.18 -2.69 15.43
CA ALA A 84 5.06 -1.57 15.73
C ALA A 84 4.30 -0.26 16.03
N LEU A 85 3.16 0.01 15.35
CA LEU A 85 2.27 1.12 15.66
C LEU A 85 1.59 0.94 17.02
N ARG A 86 1.18 -0.29 17.35
CA ARG A 86 0.58 -0.63 18.66
C ARG A 86 1.58 -0.41 19.80
N GLU A 87 2.83 -0.87 19.66
CA GLU A 87 3.91 -0.63 20.62
C GLU A 87 4.15 0.86 20.86
N LYS A 88 4.00 1.68 19.82
CA LYS A 88 4.12 3.15 19.90
C LYS A 88 2.87 3.85 20.41
N ARG A 89 1.76 3.12 20.62
CA ARG A 89 0.46 3.65 21.05
C ARG A 89 -0.13 4.70 20.10
N VAL A 90 0.12 4.54 18.80
CA VAL A 90 -0.38 5.44 17.74
C VAL A 90 -1.24 4.67 16.72
N LEU A 91 -1.66 3.47 17.06
CA LEU A 91 -2.60 2.71 16.24
C LEU A 91 -3.92 3.47 16.15
N GLY A 92 -4.39 3.71 14.91
CA GLY A 92 -5.55 4.54 14.61
C GLY A 92 -5.27 6.05 14.50
N GLU A 93 -4.09 6.52 14.92
CA GLU A 93 -3.65 7.91 14.73
C GLU A 93 -2.79 8.07 13.47
N VAL A 94 -1.98 7.06 13.16
CA VAL A 94 -1.13 7.01 11.97
C VAL A 94 -1.67 5.96 11.02
N SER A 95 -2.09 6.36 9.82
CA SER A 95 -2.67 5.48 8.81
C SER A 95 -1.63 4.54 8.21
N LEU A 96 -1.96 3.25 8.06
CA LEU A 96 -1.14 2.23 7.43
C LEU A 96 -1.70 1.87 6.05
N ILE A 97 -0.95 2.15 4.99
CA ILE A 97 -1.36 1.94 3.60
C ILE A 97 -0.53 0.82 2.97
N SER A 98 -1.19 -0.23 2.51
CA SER A 98 -0.55 -1.28 1.71
C SER A 98 -0.42 -0.83 0.25
N ALA A 99 0.81 -0.83 -0.29
CA ALA A 99 1.09 -0.30 -1.62
C ALA A 99 1.54 -1.35 -2.64
N THR A 100 1.37 -2.63 -2.36
CA THR A 100 1.85 -3.69 -3.25
C THR A 100 0.92 -4.91 -3.23
N GLY A 101 0.80 -5.59 -4.38
CA GLY A 101 0.13 -6.88 -4.47
C GLY A 101 -1.40 -6.81 -4.58
N THR A 102 -2.00 -5.63 -4.61
CA THR A 102 -3.45 -5.47 -4.73
C THR A 102 -3.86 -5.56 -6.20
N ARG A 103 -4.45 -6.67 -6.60
CA ARG A 103 -4.89 -6.97 -7.97
C ARG A 103 -6.41 -6.90 -8.13
N ASN A 104 -7.14 -7.19 -7.06
CA ASN A 104 -8.59 -7.33 -7.01
C ASN A 104 -9.13 -7.01 -5.61
N GLY A 105 -10.43 -7.11 -5.41
CA GLY A 105 -11.07 -6.84 -4.12
C GLY A 105 -10.72 -7.86 -3.04
N ALA A 106 -10.44 -9.11 -3.40
CA ALA A 106 -10.02 -10.12 -2.44
C ALA A 106 -8.64 -9.81 -1.85
N ASP A 107 -7.66 -9.39 -2.68
CA ASP A 107 -6.35 -8.96 -2.19
C ASP A 107 -6.46 -7.73 -1.28
N ALA A 108 -7.32 -6.76 -1.67
CA ALA A 108 -7.59 -5.58 -0.86
C ALA A 108 -8.21 -5.95 0.49
N SER A 109 -9.23 -6.82 0.50
CA SER A 109 -9.90 -7.29 1.72
C SER A 109 -8.94 -7.98 2.67
N LYS A 110 -8.03 -8.83 2.14
CA LYS A 110 -6.98 -9.47 2.95
C LYS A 110 -6.02 -8.45 3.56
N ALA A 111 -5.60 -7.44 2.81
CA ALA A 111 -4.73 -6.40 3.34
C ALA A 111 -5.40 -5.60 4.46
N LEU A 112 -6.69 -5.27 4.33
CA LEU A 112 -7.48 -4.61 5.38
C LEU A 112 -7.61 -5.52 6.61
N ALA A 113 -7.97 -6.79 6.42
CA ALA A 113 -8.09 -7.75 7.52
C ALA A 113 -6.77 -7.97 8.27
N LEU A 114 -5.61 -7.94 7.57
CA LEU A 114 -4.29 -7.97 8.19
C LEU A 114 -3.93 -6.69 8.95
N GLY A 115 -4.70 -5.63 8.76
CA GLY A 115 -4.59 -4.39 9.53
C GLY A 115 -4.08 -3.18 8.79
N ALA A 116 -4.13 -3.17 7.46
CA ALA A 116 -3.98 -1.94 6.69
C ALA A 116 -5.27 -1.10 6.79
N ASP A 117 -5.14 0.22 6.84
CA ASP A 117 -6.28 1.14 6.81
C ASP A 117 -6.72 1.45 5.36
N ALA A 118 -5.81 1.30 4.40
CA ALA A 118 -6.09 1.51 2.99
C ALA A 118 -5.14 0.68 2.10
N VAL A 119 -5.53 0.54 0.83
CA VAL A 119 -4.71 -0.11 -0.20
C VAL A 119 -4.47 0.81 -1.38
N ARG A 120 -3.30 0.71 -1.99
CA ARG A 120 -2.93 1.39 -3.22
C ARG A 120 -3.01 0.43 -4.40
N ILE A 121 -3.66 0.83 -5.48
CA ILE A 121 -3.94 0.01 -6.66
C ILE A 121 -3.10 0.42 -7.88
N ASP A 122 -1.79 0.44 -7.77
CA ASP A 122 -0.88 0.98 -8.79
C ASP A 122 -0.93 0.22 -10.11
N GLU A 123 -0.39 -1.00 -10.16
CA GLU A 123 -0.30 -1.80 -11.39
C GLU A 123 -1.67 -2.20 -11.92
N ALA A 124 -2.58 -2.60 -11.05
CA ALA A 124 -3.92 -2.99 -11.45
C ALA A 124 -4.67 -1.83 -12.13
N ALA A 125 -4.50 -0.61 -11.62
CA ALA A 125 -5.06 0.58 -12.25
C ALA A 125 -4.40 0.87 -13.61
N LEU A 126 -3.08 0.70 -13.74
CA LEU A 126 -2.38 0.86 -15.01
C LEU A 126 -2.85 -0.17 -16.05
N ILE A 127 -3.01 -1.43 -15.66
CA ILE A 127 -3.56 -2.47 -16.52
C ILE A 127 -4.99 -2.12 -16.95
N ALA A 128 -5.83 -1.65 -16.03
CA ALA A 128 -7.19 -1.21 -16.33
C ALA A 128 -7.22 -0.01 -17.30
N LEU A 129 -6.21 0.86 -17.24
CA LEU A 129 -6.00 1.93 -18.22
C LEU A 129 -5.60 1.40 -19.60
N GLY A 130 -5.14 0.15 -19.72
CA GLY A 130 -4.64 -0.45 -20.95
C GLY A 130 -3.13 -0.37 -21.12
N TYR A 131 -2.41 -0.09 -20.04
CA TYR A 131 -0.95 -0.15 -20.03
C TYR A 131 -0.51 -1.58 -19.72
N TYR A 132 0.14 -2.20 -20.67
CA TYR A 132 0.82 -3.46 -20.48
C TYR A 132 2.31 -3.17 -20.26
N ASN A 133 2.89 -3.75 -19.27
CA ASN A 133 4.27 -3.68 -18.75
C ASN A 133 5.43 -3.50 -19.75
N SER A 134 5.30 -2.68 -20.77
CA SER A 134 6.38 -2.30 -21.64
C SER A 134 6.86 -0.88 -21.29
N PRO A 135 8.15 -0.68 -21.03
CA PRO A 135 8.72 0.67 -20.89
C PRO A 135 8.40 1.57 -22.10
N ASN A 136 8.19 0.97 -23.26
CA ASN A 136 7.84 1.66 -24.49
C ASN A 136 6.37 2.12 -24.49
N ASP A 137 5.47 1.46 -23.77
CA ASP A 137 4.06 1.84 -23.74
C ASP A 137 3.83 3.19 -23.04
N MET A 138 4.63 3.48 -22.02
CA MET A 138 4.62 4.79 -21.34
C MET A 138 5.21 5.90 -22.22
N ALA A 139 6.23 5.61 -23.02
CA ALA A 139 6.89 6.56 -23.91
C ALA A 139 6.07 6.86 -25.17
N THR A 140 5.28 5.89 -25.65
CA THR A 140 4.42 6.02 -26.84
C THR A 140 3.11 6.74 -26.58
N LEU A 141 2.72 6.90 -25.33
CA LEU A 141 1.57 7.69 -24.94
C LEU A 141 1.87 9.19 -25.02
N GLY A 142 2.05 9.73 -26.16
CA GLY A 142 1.99 11.17 -26.33
C GLY A 142 0.88 11.81 -25.47
N ARG A 143 0.65 13.10 -25.49
CA ARG A 143 -0.46 13.73 -24.74
C ARG A 143 -1.78 13.07 -25.14
N PRO A 144 -2.45 12.31 -24.23
CA PRO A 144 -3.66 11.58 -24.58
C PRO A 144 -4.73 12.56 -25.01
N ASN A 145 -5.37 12.30 -26.17
CA ASN A 145 -6.50 13.10 -26.62
C ASN A 145 -7.73 12.92 -25.71
N GLN A 146 -8.73 13.79 -25.84
CA GLN A 146 -9.90 13.79 -24.96
C GLN A 146 -10.69 12.47 -25.04
N LYS A 147 -10.80 11.86 -26.23
CA LYS A 147 -11.49 10.58 -26.43
C LYS A 147 -10.78 9.46 -25.67
N PHE A 148 -9.46 9.35 -25.78
CA PHE A 148 -8.68 8.38 -25.05
C PHE A 148 -8.84 8.56 -23.53
N ARG A 149 -8.82 9.79 -23.01
CA ARG A 149 -9.02 10.08 -21.59
C ARG A 149 -10.39 9.62 -21.07
N SER A 150 -11.46 9.85 -21.84
CA SER A 150 -12.81 9.44 -21.44
C SER A 150 -12.95 7.91 -21.43
N GLU A 151 -12.48 7.22 -22.47
CA GLU A 151 -12.56 5.76 -22.57
C GLU A 151 -11.74 5.05 -21.49
N THR A 152 -10.52 5.52 -21.22
CA THR A 152 -9.65 4.96 -20.17
C THR A 152 -10.17 5.26 -18.78
N GLY A 153 -10.73 6.46 -18.56
CA GLY A 153 -11.38 6.81 -17.31
C GLY A 153 -12.56 5.89 -16.98
N ILE A 154 -13.39 5.57 -17.98
CA ILE A 154 -14.50 4.61 -17.81
C ILE A 154 -13.99 3.21 -17.43
N ARG A 155 -12.89 2.74 -18.04
CA ARG A 155 -12.31 1.44 -17.71
C ARG A 155 -11.83 1.37 -16.26
N VAL A 156 -11.09 2.39 -15.81
CA VAL A 156 -10.63 2.46 -14.41
C VAL A 156 -11.80 2.57 -13.44
N ALA A 157 -12.81 3.38 -13.76
CA ALA A 157 -14.01 3.49 -12.92
C ALA A 157 -14.72 2.13 -12.78
N LYS A 158 -14.88 1.39 -13.88
CA LYS A 158 -15.45 0.02 -13.86
C LYS A 158 -14.60 -0.93 -13.02
N PHE A 159 -13.28 -0.86 -13.15
CA PHE A 159 -12.36 -1.68 -12.37
C PHE A 159 -12.50 -1.38 -10.87
N ILE A 160 -12.47 -0.11 -10.46
CA ILE A 160 -12.62 0.30 -9.07
C ILE A 160 -13.98 -0.16 -8.52
N ASN A 161 -15.07 0.06 -9.29
CA ASN A 161 -16.40 -0.36 -8.88
C ASN A 161 -16.48 -1.90 -8.69
N SER A 162 -15.93 -2.68 -9.64
CA SER A 162 -15.90 -4.15 -9.51
C SER A 162 -15.13 -4.59 -8.27
N MET A 163 -13.98 -3.98 -8.03
CA MET A 163 -13.16 -4.25 -6.87
C MET A 163 -13.90 -3.93 -5.55
N THR A 164 -14.56 -2.77 -5.50
CA THR A 164 -15.35 -2.35 -4.33
C THR A 164 -16.54 -3.29 -4.09
N MET A 165 -17.23 -3.73 -5.17
CA MET A 165 -18.33 -4.70 -5.07
C MET A 165 -17.86 -6.05 -4.56
N GLU A 166 -16.71 -6.53 -5.03
CA GLU A 166 -16.08 -7.78 -4.55
C GLU A 166 -15.75 -7.69 -3.06
N MET A 167 -15.12 -6.61 -2.62
CA MET A 167 -14.82 -6.35 -1.20
C MET A 167 -16.09 -6.35 -0.34
N ALA A 168 -17.14 -5.65 -0.79
CA ALA A 168 -18.41 -5.60 -0.09
C ALA A 168 -19.12 -6.97 -0.04
N LEU A 169 -18.97 -7.79 -1.09
CA LEU A 169 -19.50 -9.15 -1.10
C LEU A 169 -18.77 -10.03 -0.08
N LEU A 170 -17.44 -9.96 -0.05
CA LEU A 170 -16.63 -10.70 0.92
C LEU A 170 -16.96 -10.30 2.37
N ALA A 171 -17.04 -9.01 2.67
CA ALA A 171 -17.41 -8.54 4.01
C ALA A 171 -18.79 -9.07 4.42
N ARG A 172 -19.79 -8.98 3.53
CA ARG A 172 -21.14 -9.50 3.79
C ARG A 172 -21.18 -11.01 3.97
N SER A 173 -20.37 -11.78 3.23
CA SER A 173 -20.31 -13.24 3.42
C SER A 173 -19.77 -13.65 4.78
N LEU A 174 -19.02 -12.75 5.43
CA LEU A 174 -18.51 -12.88 6.80
C LEU A 174 -19.43 -12.22 7.84
N GLY A 175 -20.64 -11.76 7.43
CA GLY A 175 -21.58 -11.12 8.31
C GLY A 175 -21.26 -9.66 8.67
N LYS A 176 -20.32 -9.02 7.94
CA LYS A 176 -19.89 -7.65 8.20
C LYS A 176 -20.50 -6.66 7.21
N GLY A 177 -20.98 -5.53 7.72
CA GLY A 177 -21.60 -4.47 6.92
C GLY A 177 -20.61 -3.49 6.28
N ASP A 178 -19.38 -3.46 6.75
CA ASP A 178 -18.31 -2.58 6.29
C ASP A 178 -17.01 -3.36 6.05
N VAL A 179 -16.30 -3.03 4.99
CA VAL A 179 -15.02 -3.65 4.66
C VAL A 179 -13.90 -3.33 5.67
N HIS A 180 -14.00 -2.18 6.35
CA HIS A 180 -13.08 -1.83 7.43
C HIS A 180 -13.38 -2.56 8.76
N SER A 181 -14.47 -3.31 8.81
CA SER A 181 -14.75 -4.23 9.92
C SER A 181 -14.12 -5.60 9.73
N LEU A 182 -13.43 -5.83 8.60
CA LEU A 182 -12.66 -7.05 8.39
C LEU A 182 -11.48 -7.08 9.37
N GLU A 183 -11.31 -8.25 10.00
CA GLU A 183 -10.34 -8.46 11.05
C GLU A 183 -9.51 -9.71 10.79
N TYR A 184 -8.50 -9.85 11.58
CA TYR A 184 -7.56 -10.96 11.55
C TYR A 184 -8.25 -12.34 11.66
N GLU A 185 -9.32 -12.40 12.46
CA GLU A 185 -10.13 -13.60 12.69
C GLU A 185 -10.95 -14.04 11.46
N ASP A 186 -11.10 -13.15 10.48
CA ASP A 186 -11.79 -13.45 9.20
C ASP A 186 -10.88 -14.13 8.18
N LEU A 187 -9.61 -14.30 8.50
CA LEU A 187 -8.60 -14.90 7.63
C LEU A 187 -8.32 -16.35 8.04
N SER A 188 -7.95 -17.15 7.05
CA SER A 188 -7.43 -18.51 7.25
C SER A 188 -6.26 -18.73 6.30
N ALA A 189 -5.13 -19.15 6.85
CA ALA A 189 -3.96 -19.49 6.05
C ALA A 189 -4.13 -20.87 5.43
N LEU A 190 -3.87 -20.97 4.11
CA LEU A 190 -3.97 -22.25 3.38
C LEU A 190 -2.64 -23.02 3.37
N THR A 191 -1.53 -22.37 3.70
CA THR A 191 -0.19 -22.98 3.77
C THR A 191 0.51 -22.57 5.05
N LEU A 192 1.45 -23.41 5.48
CA LEU A 192 2.27 -23.14 6.67
C LEU A 192 3.07 -21.85 6.51
N GLU A 193 3.61 -21.61 5.30
CA GLU A 193 4.35 -20.37 5.03
C GLU A 193 3.45 -19.14 5.17
N ALA A 194 2.23 -19.19 4.64
CA ALA A 194 1.28 -18.08 4.79
C ALA A 194 0.93 -17.84 6.25
N SER A 195 0.70 -18.91 7.02
CA SER A 195 0.45 -18.84 8.46
C SER A 195 1.62 -18.19 9.22
N LEU A 196 2.85 -18.66 8.98
CA LEU A 196 4.03 -18.13 9.64
C LEU A 196 4.31 -16.65 9.26
N MET A 197 4.04 -16.26 8.00
CA MET A 197 4.25 -14.89 7.53
C MET A 197 3.20 -13.92 8.04
N SER A 198 1.94 -14.32 8.02
CA SER A 198 0.83 -13.45 8.41
C SER A 198 0.50 -13.52 9.90
N GLY A 199 0.84 -14.62 10.55
CA GLY A 199 0.50 -14.99 11.92
C GLY A 199 -0.94 -15.51 12.07
N VAL A 200 -1.68 -15.71 10.94
CA VAL A 200 -3.06 -16.25 10.88
C VAL A 200 -3.04 -17.77 11.05
#